data_4ffbc8acb6c314e5fdc59a0462ccdc7d
#
_entry.id   4ffbc8acb6c314e5fdc59a0462ccdc7d
#
_cell.length_a   1.000
_cell.length_b   1.000
_cell.length_c   1.000
_cell.angle_alpha   90.00
_cell.angle_beta   90.00
_cell.angle_gamma   90.00
#
_symmetry.space_group_name_H-M   'P 1'
#
loop_
_entity.id
_entity.type
_entity.pdbx_description
1 polymer ?
#
loop_
_entity_poly.entity_id
_entity_poly.type
_entity_poly.pdbx_seq_one_letter_code
_entity_poly.pdbx_strand_id
1 'polypeptide(L)'
;MPQPNVLFIITDQQRPDTIAHLGHEHVCTPNLDRLAQAGVSLTNAYVQSTVCVPSRACILSSQYVHTHGAADNGRWIREDETNWVSDFTCAGYRTVCIGKMHAKPVDHPCGFRERWVVENKNHDAVGGYDDDDYSRWLQAEHGVRRPALDYPE
;
A
#
# COMPACT_ATOMS: atom_id res chain seq x y z
N MET A 1 12.14 17.16 21.84
CA MET A 1 12.11 17.67 20.46
C MET A 1 10.71 17.41 19.91
N PRO A 2 10.12 18.29 19.11
CA PRO A 2 8.81 18.00 18.50
C PRO A 2 8.95 16.77 17.58
N GLN A 3 7.97 15.90 17.62
CA GLN A 3 7.91 14.72 16.75
C GLN A 3 7.70 15.18 15.30
N PRO A 4 8.53 14.75 14.33
CA PRO A 4 8.35 15.12 12.93
C PRO A 4 7.13 14.41 12.34
N ASN A 5 6.45 15.05 11.38
CA ASN A 5 5.49 14.36 10.54
C ASN A 5 6.21 13.43 9.56
N VAL A 6 5.65 12.25 9.33
CA VAL A 6 6.18 11.26 8.39
C VAL A 6 5.15 11.01 7.29
N LEU A 7 5.52 11.22 6.05
CA LEU A 7 4.72 10.86 4.88
C LEU A 7 5.41 9.72 4.12
N PHE A 8 4.77 8.56 4.10
CA PHE A 8 5.26 7.38 3.39
C PHE A 8 4.40 7.13 2.15
N ILE A 9 4.99 7.27 0.95
CA ILE A 9 4.29 7.10 -0.32
C ILE A 9 4.76 5.82 -1.00
N ILE A 10 3.82 4.94 -1.34
CA ILE A 10 4.09 3.71 -2.09
C ILE A 10 3.35 3.78 -3.41
N THR A 11 4.07 3.71 -4.51
CA THR A 11 3.48 3.49 -5.84
C THR A 11 3.23 2.00 -6.06
N ASP A 12 2.16 1.65 -6.79
CA ASP A 12 1.89 0.27 -7.15
C ASP A 12 2.57 -0.06 -8.48
N GLN A 13 3.36 -1.13 -8.50
CA GLN A 13 3.98 -1.72 -9.70
C GLN A 13 4.84 -0.73 -10.54
N GLN A 14 5.34 0.34 -9.94
CA GLN A 14 6.20 1.29 -10.64
C GLN A 14 7.60 0.73 -10.81
N ARG A 15 8.10 0.75 -12.04
CA ARG A 15 9.48 0.39 -12.36
C ARG A 15 10.39 1.62 -12.21
N PRO A 16 11.63 1.46 -11.72
CA PRO A 16 12.57 2.59 -11.57
C PRO A 16 12.88 3.28 -12.89
N ASP A 17 12.90 2.54 -14.00
CA ASP A 17 13.11 3.07 -15.35
C ASP A 17 11.93 3.88 -15.92
N THR A 18 10.83 4.02 -15.17
CA THR A 18 9.72 4.93 -15.51
C THR A 18 9.78 6.27 -14.78
N ILE A 19 10.94 6.62 -14.22
CA ILE A 19 11.19 7.91 -13.55
C ILE A 19 12.25 8.67 -14.34
N ALA A 20 11.93 9.88 -14.82
CA ALA A 20 12.82 10.66 -15.69
C ALA A 20 14.17 10.97 -15.02
N HIS A 21 14.18 11.32 -13.73
CA HIS A 21 15.40 11.54 -12.95
C HIS A 21 16.36 10.34 -12.93
N LEU A 22 15.84 9.13 -13.07
CA LEU A 22 16.62 7.89 -13.10
C LEU A 22 17.04 7.49 -14.53
N GLY A 23 16.86 8.36 -15.53
CA GLY A 23 17.37 8.20 -16.87
C GLY A 23 16.35 7.82 -17.95
N HIS A 24 15.04 7.91 -17.67
CA HIS A 24 14.03 7.63 -18.69
C HIS A 24 13.76 8.84 -19.58
N GLU A 25 14.10 8.74 -20.87
CA GLU A 25 14.05 9.86 -21.83
C GLU A 25 12.63 10.25 -22.28
N HIS A 26 11.65 9.32 -22.20
CA HIS A 26 10.32 9.51 -22.77
C HIS A 26 9.22 9.73 -21.74
N VAL A 27 9.55 9.66 -20.46
CA VAL A 27 8.60 9.85 -19.36
C VAL A 27 8.83 11.19 -18.69
N CYS A 28 7.76 11.91 -18.42
CA CYS A 28 7.79 13.19 -17.73
C CYS A 28 7.30 13.01 -16.30
N THR A 29 8.21 13.14 -15.33
CA THR A 29 7.90 12.97 -13.89
C THR A 29 8.39 14.17 -13.05
N PRO A 30 7.93 15.41 -13.35
CA PRO A 30 8.54 16.61 -12.79
C PRO A 30 8.45 16.72 -11.26
N ASN A 31 7.43 16.14 -10.65
CA ASN A 31 7.29 16.16 -9.20
C ASN A 31 8.20 15.14 -8.51
N LEU A 32 8.34 13.94 -9.09
CA LEU A 32 9.30 12.93 -8.58
C LEU A 32 10.73 13.40 -8.78
N ASP A 33 11.03 14.02 -9.93
CA ASP A 33 12.35 14.56 -10.25
C ASP A 33 12.73 15.67 -9.25
N ARG A 34 11.80 16.58 -8.94
CA ARG A 34 12.03 17.62 -7.93
C ARG A 34 12.26 17.02 -6.54
N LEU A 35 11.50 15.99 -6.17
CA LEU A 35 11.69 15.30 -4.89
C LEU A 35 13.05 14.60 -4.83
N ALA A 36 13.44 13.92 -5.91
CA ALA A 36 14.74 13.26 -6.02
C ALA A 36 15.92 14.25 -5.95
N GLN A 37 15.79 15.42 -6.60
CA GLN A 37 16.80 16.49 -6.55
C GLN A 37 16.95 17.13 -5.16
N ALA A 38 15.84 17.21 -4.40
CA ALA A 38 15.84 17.79 -3.06
C ALA A 38 16.21 16.78 -1.95
N GLY A 39 16.24 15.49 -2.27
CA GLY A 39 16.43 14.41 -1.32
C GLY A 39 17.55 13.44 -1.71
N VAL A 40 17.35 12.17 -1.41
CA VAL A 40 18.27 11.08 -1.74
C VAL A 40 17.57 10.03 -2.58
N SER A 41 18.17 9.64 -3.71
CA SER A 41 17.70 8.56 -4.57
C SER A 41 18.55 7.30 -4.32
N LEU A 42 17.89 6.22 -3.89
CA LEU A 42 18.54 4.92 -3.64
C LEU A 42 18.43 4.07 -4.92
N THR A 43 19.42 4.12 -5.78
CA THR A 43 19.41 3.45 -7.10
C THR A 43 19.54 1.94 -7.03
N ASN A 44 20.04 1.40 -5.94
CA ASN A 44 20.22 -0.04 -5.68
C ASN A 44 19.30 -0.55 -4.57
N ALA A 45 18.07 -0.07 -4.52
CA ALA A 45 17.04 -0.58 -3.64
C ALA A 45 16.30 -1.76 -4.29
N TYR A 46 16.11 -2.84 -3.54
CA TYR A 46 15.47 -4.08 -4.02
C TYR A 46 14.27 -4.43 -3.15
N VAL A 47 13.19 -4.86 -3.79
CA VAL A 47 12.02 -5.38 -3.09
C VAL A 47 12.27 -6.85 -2.69
N GLN A 48 11.72 -7.26 -1.55
CA GLN A 48 11.84 -8.65 -1.05
C GLN A 48 10.88 -9.61 -1.76
N SER A 49 9.89 -9.07 -2.45
CA SER A 49 8.95 -9.81 -3.31
C SER A 49 8.38 -8.90 -4.39
N THR A 50 8.16 -9.46 -5.57
CA THR A 50 7.53 -8.77 -6.71
C THR A 50 6.01 -8.89 -6.72
N VAL A 51 5.43 -9.63 -5.78
CA VAL A 51 3.98 -9.84 -5.61
C VAL A 51 3.45 -8.87 -4.55
N CYS A 52 2.29 -8.26 -4.80
CA CYS A 52 1.82 -7.11 -4.00
C CYS A 52 1.59 -7.43 -2.51
N VAL A 53 0.87 -8.50 -2.15
CA VAL A 53 0.64 -8.84 -0.75
C VAL A 53 1.94 -9.18 -0.02
N PRO A 54 2.79 -10.09 -0.51
CA PRO A 54 4.07 -10.37 0.11
C PRO A 54 4.97 -9.14 0.26
N SER A 55 5.04 -8.29 -0.78
CA SER A 55 5.84 -7.07 -0.72
C SER A 55 5.34 -6.09 0.34
N ARG A 56 4.02 -5.87 0.42
CA ARG A 56 3.41 -4.99 1.44
C ARG A 56 3.56 -5.55 2.84
N ALA A 57 3.44 -6.87 3.00
CA ALA A 57 3.71 -7.56 4.25
C ALA A 57 5.17 -7.36 4.70
N CYS A 58 6.15 -7.50 3.80
CA CYS A 58 7.56 -7.21 4.10
C CYS A 58 7.77 -5.76 4.55
N ILE A 59 7.14 -4.79 3.85
CA ILE A 59 7.25 -3.37 4.20
C ILE A 59 6.69 -3.11 5.59
N LEU A 60 5.51 -3.64 5.91
CA LEU A 60 4.84 -3.38 7.19
C LEU A 60 5.52 -4.09 8.36
N SER A 61 5.88 -5.36 8.20
CA SER A 61 6.50 -6.16 9.27
C SER A 61 8.01 -5.95 9.41
N SER A 62 8.66 -5.31 8.41
CA SER A 62 10.13 -5.25 8.29
C SER A 62 10.81 -6.62 8.24
N GLN A 63 10.10 -7.63 7.73
CA GLN A 63 10.58 -9.00 7.64
C GLN A 63 10.61 -9.52 6.20
N TYR A 64 11.40 -10.55 5.95
CA TYR A 64 11.39 -11.28 4.68
C TYR A 64 10.19 -12.22 4.58
N VAL A 65 9.79 -12.55 3.34
CA VAL A 65 8.66 -13.46 3.06
C VAL A 65 8.74 -14.78 3.80
N HIS A 66 9.92 -15.38 3.88
CA HIS A 66 10.12 -16.67 4.57
C HIS A 66 9.94 -16.57 6.09
N THR A 67 10.01 -15.38 6.66
CA THR A 67 9.82 -15.14 8.11
C THR A 67 8.35 -14.92 8.43
N HIS A 68 7.68 -13.97 7.74
CA HIS A 68 6.26 -13.67 8.01
C HIS A 68 5.28 -14.63 7.32
N GLY A 69 5.73 -15.43 6.36
CA GLY A 69 4.95 -16.51 5.73
C GLY A 69 3.88 -16.09 4.72
N ALA A 70 3.66 -14.80 4.48
CA ALA A 70 2.73 -14.30 3.45
C ALA A 70 3.40 -14.40 2.07
N ALA A 71 3.33 -15.57 1.45
CA ALA A 71 4.07 -15.90 0.24
C ALA A 71 3.33 -15.60 -1.08
N ASP A 72 2.02 -15.36 -1.01
CA ASP A 72 1.14 -15.10 -2.15
C ASP A 72 0.03 -14.10 -1.80
N ASN A 73 -0.80 -13.73 -2.77
CA ASN A 73 -1.89 -12.78 -2.56
C ASN A 73 -3.08 -13.35 -1.75
N GLY A 74 -3.08 -14.65 -1.44
CA GLY A 74 -4.10 -15.31 -0.62
C GLY A 74 -3.78 -15.28 0.88
N ARG A 75 -2.57 -14.90 1.27
CA ARG A 75 -2.11 -14.97 2.67
C ARG A 75 -1.61 -13.61 3.15
N TRP A 76 -2.04 -13.24 4.36
CA TRP A 76 -1.54 -12.06 5.06
C TRP A 76 -0.63 -12.45 6.22
N ILE A 77 0.07 -11.47 6.77
CA ILE A 77 0.82 -11.63 8.03
C ILE A 77 -0.15 -11.96 9.17
N ARG A 78 0.34 -12.62 10.19
CA ARG A 78 -0.44 -12.96 11.37
C ARG A 78 -0.92 -11.70 12.09
N GLU A 79 -2.06 -11.78 12.77
CA GLU A 79 -2.62 -10.64 13.52
C GLU A 79 -1.73 -10.19 14.69
N ASP A 80 -0.98 -11.13 15.29
CA ASP A 80 -0.05 -10.86 16.38
C ASP A 80 1.33 -10.38 15.90
N GLU A 81 1.53 -10.24 14.59
CA GLU A 81 2.80 -9.79 14.02
C GLU A 81 2.98 -8.29 14.26
N THR A 82 4.11 -7.94 14.86
CA THR A 82 4.48 -6.53 15.06
C THR A 82 4.77 -5.84 13.73
N ASN A 83 4.37 -4.58 13.62
CA ASN A 83 4.67 -3.76 12.46
C ASN A 83 5.02 -2.33 12.90
N TRP A 84 5.84 -1.65 12.10
CA TRP A 84 6.32 -0.32 12.44
C TRP A 84 5.20 0.74 12.56
N VAL A 85 4.06 0.55 11.91
CA VAL A 85 2.90 1.45 12.04
C VAL A 85 2.34 1.39 13.46
N SER A 86 2.25 0.17 14.03
CA SER A 86 1.85 -0.02 15.43
C SER A 86 2.81 0.69 16.39
N ASP A 87 4.11 0.65 16.11
CA ASP A 87 5.11 1.34 16.93
C ASP A 87 4.91 2.87 16.90
N PHE A 88 4.65 3.45 15.73
CA PHE A 88 4.28 4.87 15.61
C PHE A 88 2.99 5.20 16.35
N THR A 89 1.98 4.33 16.24
CA THR A 89 0.70 4.49 16.95
C THR A 89 0.90 4.47 18.46
N CYS A 90 1.72 3.53 18.97
CA CYS A 90 2.09 3.44 20.39
C CYS A 90 2.90 4.64 20.86
N ALA A 91 3.74 5.20 19.98
CA ALA A 91 4.49 6.43 20.24
C ALA A 91 3.65 7.72 20.21
N GLY A 92 2.33 7.60 20.00
CA GLY A 92 1.39 8.72 20.05
C GLY A 92 1.15 9.44 18.72
N TYR A 93 1.66 8.91 17.61
CA TYR A 93 1.35 9.45 16.28
C TYR A 93 -0.11 9.18 15.88
N ARG A 94 -0.72 10.10 15.15
CA ARG A 94 -1.92 9.85 14.38
C ARG A 94 -1.51 9.14 13.08
N THR A 95 -1.75 7.83 13.02
CA THR A 95 -1.39 7.01 11.88
C THR A 95 -2.58 6.86 10.93
N VAL A 96 -2.40 7.25 9.67
CA VAL A 96 -3.45 7.25 8.65
C VAL A 96 -2.95 6.49 7.42
N CYS A 97 -3.78 5.60 6.88
CA CYS A 97 -3.55 4.95 5.61
C CYS A 97 -4.59 5.42 4.57
N ILE A 98 -4.13 5.77 3.37
CA ILE A 98 -4.99 6.13 2.24
C ILE A 98 -4.56 5.35 1.01
N GLY A 99 -5.50 4.67 0.35
CA GLY A 99 -5.26 3.94 -0.88
C GLY A 99 -5.17 2.42 -0.69
N LYS A 100 -4.40 1.75 -1.53
CA LYS A 100 -4.31 0.28 -1.53
C LYS A 100 -3.50 -0.25 -0.35
N MET A 101 -4.12 -1.10 0.46
CA MET A 101 -3.46 -1.86 1.53
C MET A 101 -3.19 -3.31 1.11
N HIS A 102 -4.14 -3.93 0.48
CA HIS A 102 -4.13 -5.34 0.08
C HIS A 102 -3.97 -6.29 1.28
N ALA A 103 -4.49 -5.88 2.43
CA ALA A 103 -4.53 -6.71 3.63
C ALA A 103 -5.60 -7.79 3.54
N LYS A 104 -5.45 -8.85 4.33
CA LYS A 104 -6.47 -9.89 4.48
C LYS A 104 -6.70 -10.18 5.98
N PRO A 105 -7.93 -10.06 6.46
CA PRO A 105 -9.10 -9.52 5.76
C PRO A 105 -8.94 -8.05 5.35
N VAL A 106 -9.79 -7.55 4.43
CA VAL A 106 -9.69 -6.18 3.88
C VAL A 106 -9.77 -5.11 4.96
N ASP A 107 -10.53 -5.37 6.01
CA ASP A 107 -10.71 -4.47 7.16
C ASP A 107 -9.60 -4.59 8.23
N HIS A 108 -8.59 -5.42 8.01
CA HIS A 108 -7.46 -5.56 8.94
C HIS A 108 -6.79 -4.19 9.18
N PRO A 109 -6.65 -3.73 10.43
CA PRO A 109 -6.19 -2.36 10.74
C PRO A 109 -4.74 -2.10 10.37
N CYS A 110 -3.89 -3.12 10.29
CA CYS A 110 -2.46 -3.00 9.99
C CYS A 110 -1.72 -1.98 10.88
N GLY A 111 -2.18 -1.77 12.11
CA GLY A 111 -1.60 -0.79 13.04
C GLY A 111 -2.04 0.66 12.84
N PHE A 112 -2.78 0.99 11.79
CA PHE A 112 -3.30 2.33 11.55
C PHE A 112 -4.51 2.63 12.43
N ARG A 113 -4.61 3.88 12.92
CA ARG A 113 -5.79 4.39 13.64
C ARG A 113 -6.92 4.76 12.68
N GLU A 114 -6.58 5.23 11.50
CA GLU A 114 -7.54 5.64 10.47
C GLU A 114 -7.14 5.03 9.13
N ARG A 115 -8.15 4.58 8.40
CA ARG A 115 -7.97 3.96 7.09
C ARG A 115 -9.02 4.45 6.11
N TRP A 116 -8.57 4.71 4.88
CA TRP A 116 -9.39 5.04 3.72
C TRP A 116 -8.90 4.19 2.56
N VAL A 117 -9.35 2.94 2.52
CA VAL A 117 -8.79 1.90 1.65
C VAL A 117 -9.58 1.77 0.37
N VAL A 118 -8.86 1.58 -0.73
CA VAL A 118 -9.40 1.18 -2.02
C VAL A 118 -8.65 -0.06 -2.50
N GLU A 119 -9.39 -1.14 -2.74
CA GLU A 119 -8.84 -2.40 -3.25
C GLU A 119 -9.24 -2.64 -4.69
N ASN A 120 -8.29 -3.11 -5.50
CA ASN A 120 -8.54 -3.31 -6.94
C ASN A 120 -9.09 -4.68 -7.28
N LYS A 121 -8.85 -5.69 -6.43
CA LYS A 121 -9.21 -7.08 -6.71
C LYS A 121 -9.63 -7.77 -5.43
N ASN A 122 -10.88 -8.10 -5.35
CA ASN A 122 -11.40 -9.01 -4.34
C ASN A 122 -11.87 -10.28 -5.07
N HIS A 123 -10.93 -11.09 -5.56
CA HIS A 123 -11.23 -12.33 -6.30
C HIS A 123 -11.91 -13.41 -5.42
N ASP A 124 -11.76 -13.31 -4.09
CA ASP A 124 -12.28 -14.30 -3.15
C ASP A 124 -13.50 -13.77 -2.37
N ALA A 125 -14.03 -12.66 -2.77
CA ALA A 125 -15.06 -12.00 -1.99
C ALA A 125 -16.42 -12.63 -2.21
N VAL A 126 -16.88 -13.30 -1.20
CA VAL A 126 -18.30 -13.42 -0.89
C VAL A 126 -18.89 -12.02 -0.60
N GLY A 127 -18.58 -11.01 -1.37
CA GLY A 127 -19.00 -9.63 -1.15
C GLY A 127 -18.66 -8.68 -2.30
N GLY A 128 -17.70 -9.02 -3.14
CA GLY A 128 -17.31 -8.18 -4.27
C GLY A 128 -16.53 -6.93 -3.90
N TYR A 129 -16.49 -5.93 -4.80
CA TYR A 129 -15.81 -4.64 -4.62
C TYR A 129 -16.46 -3.71 -3.57
N ASP A 130 -17.55 -4.14 -2.93
CA ASP A 130 -18.37 -3.30 -2.06
C ASP A 130 -17.82 -3.19 -0.63
N ASP A 131 -16.74 -3.90 -0.30
CA ASP A 131 -16.23 -4.00 1.07
C ASP A 131 -15.11 -3.00 1.41
N ASP A 132 -14.59 -2.26 0.43
CA ASP A 132 -13.60 -1.23 0.73
C ASP A 132 -14.25 0.13 1.03
N ASP A 133 -13.47 1.03 1.66
CA ASP A 133 -13.99 2.33 2.11
C ASP A 133 -14.42 3.22 0.94
N TYR A 134 -13.72 3.12 -0.20
CA TYR A 134 -14.08 3.89 -1.39
C TYR A 134 -15.41 3.44 -1.97
N SER A 135 -15.65 2.15 -2.06
CA SER A 135 -16.91 1.59 -2.57
C SER A 135 -18.08 1.97 -1.66
N ARG A 136 -17.90 1.88 -0.34
CA ARG A 136 -18.92 2.30 0.64
C ARG A 136 -19.20 3.81 0.54
N TRP A 137 -18.16 4.64 0.43
CA TRP A 137 -18.30 6.08 0.24
C TRP A 137 -19.06 6.41 -1.06
N LEU A 138 -18.67 5.78 -2.17
CA LEU A 138 -19.30 6.00 -3.47
C LEU A 138 -20.80 5.65 -3.45
N GLN A 139 -21.15 4.56 -2.79
CA GLN A 139 -22.55 4.17 -2.62
C GLN A 139 -23.31 5.13 -1.70
N ALA A 140 -22.72 5.55 -0.59
CA ALA A 140 -23.36 6.40 0.40
C ALA A 140 -23.58 7.83 -0.12
N GLU A 141 -22.58 8.43 -0.77
CA GLU A 141 -22.61 9.84 -1.20
C GLU A 141 -23.22 10.04 -2.58
N HIS A 142 -23.09 9.03 -3.47
CA HIS A 142 -23.48 9.16 -4.88
C HIS A 142 -24.53 8.15 -5.34
N GLY A 143 -24.87 7.17 -4.51
CA GLY A 143 -25.79 6.09 -4.89
C GLY A 143 -25.25 5.18 -6.02
N VAL A 144 -23.94 5.21 -6.26
CA VAL A 144 -23.30 4.50 -7.37
C VAL A 144 -22.54 3.30 -6.84
N ARG A 145 -22.80 2.15 -7.42
CA ARG A 145 -22.00 0.95 -7.18
C ARG A 145 -20.77 0.97 -8.07
N ARG A 146 -19.60 0.69 -7.50
CA ARG A 146 -18.37 0.56 -8.26
C ARG A 146 -18.51 -0.57 -9.29
N PRO A 147 -18.26 -0.32 -10.60
CA PRO A 147 -18.35 -1.35 -11.60
C PRO A 147 -17.31 -2.45 -11.33
N ALA A 148 -17.72 -3.71 -11.51
CA ALA A 148 -16.78 -4.81 -11.55
C ALA A 148 -15.82 -4.59 -12.74
N LEU A 149 -14.52 -4.68 -12.49
CA LEU A 149 -13.56 -4.73 -13.57
C LEU A 149 -13.54 -6.16 -14.11
N ASP A 150 -14.33 -6.41 -15.13
CA ASP A 150 -14.26 -7.66 -15.88
C ASP A 150 -12.93 -7.67 -16.66
N TYR A 151 -11.95 -8.35 -16.09
CA TYR A 151 -10.79 -8.74 -16.89
C TYR A 151 -11.18 -9.97 -17.69
N PRO A 152 -11.04 -9.98 -19.02
CA PRO A 152 -11.19 -11.22 -19.79
C PRO A 152 -10.15 -12.22 -19.26
N GLU A 153 -10.61 -13.45 -19.05
CA GLU A 153 -9.76 -14.59 -18.69
C GLU A 153 -8.70 -14.88 -19.77
#